data_0d60af322e07ea777f3e396ba1506a6e
#
_entry.id   0d60af322e07ea777f3e396ba1506a6e
#
_cell.length_a   1.000
_cell.length_b   1.000
_cell.length_c   1.000
_cell.angle_alpha   90.00
_cell.angle_beta   90.00
_cell.angle_gamma   90.00
#
_symmetry.space_group_name_H-M   'P 1'
#
loop_
_entity.id
_entity.type
_entity.pdbx_description
1 polymer ?
#
loop_
_entity_poly.entity_id
_entity_poly.type
_entity_poly.pdbx_seq_one_letter_code
_entity_poly.pdbx_strand_id
1 'polypeptide(L)'
;QMVASIKTPTTSDVLTGIRNALQALPHDRVDAVVVGTTHFTNAVVQRRDLNRVGFLRVGLPAGRGLPPLVDWPQDLAAAVDGVSILVKGGIEYDGRPFEPLDEDAIVNAAERFRAEGLDALVVTGSFSPVDPSQETRAAAILTELLPNAHVTCSHRLGRLGLLERENAAGLNACLVHLARDTIAAFAAALTDAN
;
A
#
# COMPACT_ATOMS: atom_id res chain seq x y z
N GLN A 1 -11.10 -18.55 -28.09
CA GLN A 1 -12.23 -19.45 -27.97
C GLN A 1 -12.34 -19.94 -26.52
N MET A 2 -13.53 -19.86 -25.89
CA MET A 2 -13.77 -20.43 -24.56
C MET A 2 -13.75 -21.95 -24.69
N VAL A 3 -12.88 -22.63 -23.93
CA VAL A 3 -12.76 -24.10 -23.97
C VAL A 3 -13.65 -24.74 -22.91
N ALA A 4 -13.71 -24.15 -21.72
CA ALA A 4 -14.55 -24.62 -20.62
C ALA A 4 -14.97 -23.46 -19.71
N SER A 5 -16.03 -23.65 -18.95
CA SER A 5 -16.55 -22.70 -17.97
C SER A 5 -17.10 -23.47 -16.77
N ILE A 6 -16.83 -22.98 -15.56
CA ILE A 6 -17.38 -23.54 -14.33
C ILE A 6 -17.85 -22.42 -13.42
N LYS A 7 -18.90 -22.71 -12.64
CA LYS A 7 -19.41 -21.85 -11.57
C LYS A 7 -19.47 -22.66 -10.28
N THR A 8 -18.78 -22.18 -9.25
CA THR A 8 -18.78 -22.81 -7.92
C THR A 8 -19.41 -21.88 -6.89
N PRO A 9 -20.00 -22.38 -5.81
CA PRO A 9 -20.45 -21.55 -4.69
C PRO A 9 -19.25 -20.79 -4.10
N THR A 10 -19.51 -19.58 -3.59
CA THR A 10 -18.52 -18.82 -2.82
C THR A 10 -18.29 -19.52 -1.49
N THR A 11 -17.03 -19.83 -1.19
CA THR A 11 -16.60 -20.38 0.10
C THR A 11 -16.18 -19.25 1.04
N SER A 12 -16.21 -19.50 2.35
CA SER A 12 -15.72 -18.55 3.36
C SER A 12 -14.21 -18.25 3.18
N ASP A 13 -13.47 -19.21 2.64
CA ASP A 13 -12.10 -19.10 2.19
C ASP A 13 -12.08 -19.01 0.66
N VAL A 14 -11.69 -17.84 0.15
CA VAL A 14 -11.59 -17.54 -1.29
C VAL A 14 -10.70 -18.54 -2.02
N LEU A 15 -9.64 -19.03 -1.36
CA LEU A 15 -8.67 -19.93 -1.94
C LEU A 15 -9.22 -21.32 -2.23
N THR A 16 -9.99 -21.86 -1.29
CA THR A 16 -10.65 -23.16 -1.47
C THR A 16 -11.61 -23.10 -2.67
N GLY A 17 -12.35 -22.01 -2.83
CA GLY A 17 -13.21 -21.81 -3.99
C GLY A 17 -12.44 -21.80 -5.32
N ILE A 18 -11.30 -21.12 -5.36
CA ILE A 18 -10.45 -21.03 -6.57
C ILE A 18 -9.77 -22.37 -6.87
N ARG A 19 -9.19 -23.03 -5.84
CA ARG A 19 -8.60 -24.36 -6.00
C ARG A 19 -9.60 -25.35 -6.57
N ASN A 20 -10.78 -25.41 -6.00
CA ASN A 20 -11.87 -26.29 -6.48
C ASN A 20 -12.26 -25.96 -7.92
N ALA A 21 -12.33 -24.67 -8.28
CA ALA A 21 -12.63 -24.24 -9.64
C ALA A 21 -11.51 -24.63 -10.63
N LEU A 22 -10.25 -24.45 -10.27
CA LEU A 22 -9.11 -24.84 -11.10
C LEU A 22 -9.06 -26.35 -11.29
N GLN A 23 -9.23 -27.15 -10.25
CA GLN A 23 -9.22 -28.61 -10.32
C GLN A 23 -10.39 -29.20 -11.14
N ALA A 24 -11.52 -28.50 -11.19
CA ALA A 24 -12.68 -28.93 -11.94
C ALA A 24 -12.65 -28.53 -13.42
N LEU A 25 -11.74 -27.64 -13.83
CA LEU A 25 -11.56 -27.28 -15.23
C LEU A 25 -10.70 -28.33 -15.95
N PRO A 26 -11.11 -28.82 -17.12
CA PRO A 26 -10.27 -29.71 -17.94
C PRO A 26 -9.08 -28.93 -18.48
N HIS A 27 -7.88 -29.28 -18.07
CA HIS A 27 -6.64 -28.66 -18.55
C HIS A 27 -5.50 -29.67 -18.49
N ASP A 28 -4.67 -29.71 -19.52
CA ASP A 28 -3.43 -30.50 -19.53
C ASP A 28 -2.24 -29.63 -19.05
N ARG A 29 -2.34 -28.32 -19.27
CA ARG A 29 -1.32 -27.34 -18.89
C ARG A 29 -1.95 -25.96 -18.79
N VAL A 30 -1.62 -25.21 -17.73
CA VAL A 30 -2.02 -23.82 -17.52
C VAL A 30 -0.80 -22.91 -17.63
N ASP A 31 -0.72 -22.07 -18.66
CA ASP A 31 0.39 -21.13 -18.86
C ASP A 31 0.22 -19.84 -18.04
N ALA A 32 -1.01 -19.42 -17.78
CA ALA A 32 -1.30 -18.21 -17.02
C ALA A 32 -2.71 -18.24 -16.41
N VAL A 33 -2.85 -17.67 -15.23
CA VAL A 33 -4.14 -17.44 -14.58
C VAL A 33 -4.32 -15.96 -14.32
N VAL A 34 -5.46 -15.42 -14.75
CA VAL A 34 -5.85 -14.03 -14.50
C VAL A 34 -7.04 -14.03 -13.54
N VAL A 35 -6.91 -13.30 -12.43
CA VAL A 35 -7.94 -13.24 -11.39
C VAL A 35 -8.51 -11.84 -11.31
N GLY A 36 -9.85 -11.75 -11.46
CA GLY A 36 -10.60 -10.55 -11.13
C GLY A 36 -11.27 -10.74 -9.76
N THR A 37 -11.01 -9.83 -8.82
CA THR A 37 -11.59 -9.94 -7.47
C THR A 37 -11.99 -8.57 -6.92
N THR A 38 -13.09 -8.55 -6.16
CA THR A 38 -13.52 -7.41 -5.34
C THR A 38 -13.06 -7.52 -3.89
N HIS A 39 -12.21 -8.50 -3.57
CA HIS A 39 -11.80 -8.79 -2.19
C HIS A 39 -11.18 -7.58 -1.49
N PHE A 40 -10.25 -6.90 -2.14
CA PHE A 40 -9.62 -5.68 -1.62
C PHE A 40 -10.60 -4.52 -1.46
N THR A 41 -11.49 -4.33 -2.43
CA THR A 41 -12.55 -3.32 -2.34
C THR A 41 -13.49 -3.61 -1.18
N ASN A 42 -13.87 -4.88 -0.98
CA ASN A 42 -14.71 -5.29 0.12
C ASN A 42 -14.03 -5.09 1.47
N ALA A 43 -12.74 -5.36 1.59
CA ALA A 43 -11.96 -5.10 2.80
C ALA A 43 -12.04 -3.61 3.19
N VAL A 44 -11.81 -2.70 2.24
CA VAL A 44 -11.92 -1.25 2.46
C VAL A 44 -13.36 -0.84 2.81
N VAL A 45 -14.36 -1.29 2.04
CA VAL A 45 -15.78 -0.94 2.28
C VAL A 45 -16.27 -1.43 3.64
N GLN A 46 -15.85 -2.63 4.05
CA GLN A 46 -16.27 -3.25 5.31
C GLN A 46 -15.36 -2.89 6.50
N ARG A 47 -14.26 -2.15 6.30
CA ARG A 47 -13.25 -1.81 7.32
C ARG A 47 -12.67 -3.04 8.01
N ARG A 48 -12.41 -4.10 7.25
CA ARG A 48 -11.90 -5.39 7.76
C ARG A 48 -10.60 -5.77 7.10
N ASP A 49 -9.74 -6.47 7.84
CA ASP A 49 -8.45 -6.99 7.35
C ASP A 49 -7.56 -5.89 6.77
N LEU A 50 -7.62 -4.68 7.39
CA LEU A 50 -6.81 -3.53 7.05
C LEU A 50 -5.61 -3.44 7.99
N ASN A 51 -4.43 -3.17 7.44
CA ASN A 51 -3.22 -2.88 8.22
C ASN A 51 -3.31 -1.50 8.86
N ARG A 52 -2.71 -1.34 10.05
CA ARG A 52 -2.31 -0.03 10.55
C ARG A 52 -1.15 0.50 9.70
N VAL A 53 -1.17 1.77 9.37
CA VAL A 53 -0.23 2.40 8.44
C VAL A 53 0.56 3.51 9.11
N GLY A 54 1.89 3.51 8.91
CA GLY A 54 2.75 4.63 9.25
C GLY A 54 2.85 5.60 8.07
N PHE A 55 2.47 6.85 8.27
CA PHE A 55 2.56 7.92 7.26
C PHE A 55 3.75 8.82 7.54
N LEU A 56 4.70 8.87 6.62
CA LEU A 56 5.78 9.85 6.59
C LEU A 56 5.52 10.85 5.47
N ARG A 57 5.25 12.11 5.83
CA ARG A 57 5.11 13.18 4.84
C ARG A 57 6.32 14.11 4.85
N VAL A 58 6.96 14.22 3.70
CA VAL A 58 8.05 15.16 3.41
C VAL A 58 7.45 16.45 2.86
N GLY A 59 7.35 17.50 3.66
CA GLY A 59 6.68 18.73 3.22
C GLY A 59 6.46 19.79 4.31
N LEU A 60 7.21 19.73 5.42
CA LEU A 60 7.23 20.84 6.37
C LEU A 60 8.12 21.98 5.86
N PRO A 61 7.77 23.26 6.21
CA PRO A 61 6.65 23.67 7.08
C PRO A 61 5.29 23.79 6.38
N ALA A 62 5.22 23.79 5.03
CA ALA A 62 4.02 24.10 4.26
C ALA A 62 2.85 23.13 4.52
N GLY A 63 3.15 21.83 4.68
CA GLY A 63 2.12 20.80 4.88
C GLY A 63 1.50 20.72 6.28
N ARG A 64 1.90 21.57 7.23
CA ARG A 64 1.46 21.47 8.64
C ARG A 64 -0.05 21.55 8.83
N GLY A 65 -0.74 22.33 8.01
CA GLY A 65 -2.19 22.55 8.12
C GLY A 65 -3.05 21.43 7.53
N LEU A 66 -2.45 20.46 6.86
CA LEU A 66 -3.16 19.38 6.18
C LEU A 66 -2.57 18.03 6.61
N PRO A 67 -2.93 17.51 7.79
CA PRO A 67 -2.40 16.22 8.24
C PRO A 67 -2.84 15.07 7.33
N PRO A 68 -2.10 13.94 7.28
CA PRO A 68 -2.56 12.72 6.63
C PRO A 68 -3.94 12.30 7.11
N LEU A 69 -4.73 11.66 6.26
CA LEU A 69 -6.09 11.18 6.54
C LEU A 69 -7.13 12.28 6.83
N VAL A 70 -6.81 13.57 6.62
CA VAL A 70 -7.69 14.70 6.98
C VAL A 70 -9.05 14.67 6.27
N ASP A 71 -9.11 14.10 5.07
CA ASP A 71 -10.32 13.99 4.23
C ASP A 71 -10.91 12.57 4.21
N TRP A 72 -10.40 11.66 5.05
CA TRP A 72 -10.93 10.30 5.14
C TRP A 72 -12.21 10.23 5.97
N PRO A 73 -13.14 9.30 5.66
CA PRO A 73 -14.21 8.95 6.59
C PRO A 73 -13.63 8.52 7.94
N GLN A 74 -14.20 9.01 9.03
CA GLN A 74 -13.67 8.79 10.38
C GLN A 74 -13.51 7.31 10.73
N ASP A 75 -14.46 6.48 10.31
CA ASP A 75 -14.43 5.02 10.53
C ASP A 75 -13.29 4.34 9.77
N LEU A 76 -12.98 4.80 8.54
CA LEU A 76 -11.86 4.29 7.76
C LEU A 76 -10.52 4.76 8.34
N ALA A 77 -10.43 6.05 8.67
CA ALA A 77 -9.25 6.60 9.33
C ALA A 77 -8.92 5.82 10.61
N ALA A 78 -9.93 5.58 11.46
CA ALA A 78 -9.75 4.81 12.70
C ALA A 78 -9.33 3.35 12.46
N ALA A 79 -9.82 2.71 11.38
CA ALA A 79 -9.44 1.34 11.05
C ALA A 79 -7.99 1.21 10.57
N VAL A 80 -7.43 2.28 9.99
CA VAL A 80 -6.06 2.35 9.46
C VAL A 80 -5.13 3.10 10.41
N ASP A 81 -5.65 3.62 11.53
CA ASP A 81 -4.95 4.46 12.48
C ASP A 81 -3.60 3.88 12.92
N GLY A 82 -2.55 4.49 12.41
CA GLY A 82 -1.16 4.25 12.73
C GLY A 82 -0.54 5.51 13.31
N VAL A 83 0.60 5.88 12.79
CA VAL A 83 1.33 7.09 13.18
C VAL A 83 1.56 7.96 11.96
N SER A 84 1.21 9.23 12.05
CA SER A 84 1.50 10.25 11.02
C SER A 84 2.62 11.18 11.48
N ILE A 85 3.69 11.24 10.71
CA ILE A 85 4.86 12.08 10.99
C ILE A 85 5.15 12.96 9.78
N LEU A 86 5.31 14.26 10.03
CA LEU A 86 5.69 15.23 9.01
C LEU A 86 7.13 15.67 9.24
N VAL A 87 7.94 15.65 8.19
CA VAL A 87 9.35 16.06 8.22
C VAL A 87 9.62 17.21 7.25
N LYS A 88 10.70 17.95 7.50
CA LYS A 88 11.15 19.00 6.58
C LYS A 88 11.60 18.38 5.25
N GLY A 89 11.37 19.14 4.19
CA GLY A 89 11.65 18.73 2.83
C GLY A 89 10.49 19.08 1.90
N GLY A 90 10.48 18.44 0.74
CA GLY A 90 9.51 18.65 -0.32
C GLY A 90 10.11 19.38 -1.52
N ILE A 91 9.39 19.33 -2.61
CA ILE A 91 9.77 19.93 -3.89
C ILE A 91 8.75 21.01 -4.22
N GLU A 92 9.18 22.05 -4.87
CA GLU A 92 8.35 23.11 -5.46
C GLU A 92 7.77 22.62 -6.80
N TYR A 93 6.75 23.35 -7.28
CA TYR A 93 6.09 23.05 -8.56
C TYR A 93 7.07 23.11 -9.78
N ASP A 94 8.19 23.81 -9.65
CA ASP A 94 9.23 23.95 -10.67
C ASP A 94 10.41 22.96 -10.50
N GLY A 95 10.32 22.03 -9.54
CA GLY A 95 11.32 21.00 -9.29
C GLY A 95 12.43 21.39 -8.32
N ARG A 96 12.45 22.63 -7.82
CA ARG A 96 13.43 23.01 -6.81
C ARG A 96 13.07 22.42 -5.45
N PRO A 97 14.05 22.03 -4.61
CA PRO A 97 13.78 21.70 -3.23
C PRO A 97 13.13 22.88 -2.48
N PHE A 98 12.00 22.63 -1.82
CA PHE A 98 11.35 23.58 -0.93
C PHE A 98 12.18 23.77 0.35
N GLU A 99 12.62 22.65 0.90
CA GLU A 99 13.52 22.57 2.04
C GLU A 99 14.49 21.39 1.84
N PRO A 100 15.68 21.41 2.45
CA PRO A 100 16.51 20.22 2.55
C PRO A 100 15.77 19.09 3.28
N LEU A 101 15.98 17.86 2.82
CA LEU A 101 15.40 16.69 3.47
C LEU A 101 16.00 16.50 4.87
N ASP A 102 15.17 16.42 5.89
CA ASP A 102 15.57 16.17 7.27
C ASP A 102 15.72 14.65 7.52
N GLU A 103 16.90 14.12 7.21
CA GLU A 103 17.16 12.68 7.34
C GLU A 103 17.16 12.22 8.81
N ASP A 104 17.59 13.05 9.75
CA ASP A 104 17.57 12.73 11.17
C ASP A 104 16.13 12.58 11.69
N ALA A 105 15.23 13.43 11.23
CA ALA A 105 13.80 13.30 11.55
C ALA A 105 13.20 12.02 10.96
N ILE A 106 13.69 11.53 9.81
CA ILE A 106 13.26 10.26 9.22
C ILE A 106 13.76 9.08 10.04
N VAL A 107 14.99 9.12 10.55
CA VAL A 107 15.53 8.10 11.47
C VAL A 107 14.66 8.01 12.74
N ASN A 108 14.33 9.15 13.35
CA ASN A 108 13.43 9.21 14.51
C ASN A 108 12.02 8.68 14.17
N ALA A 109 11.52 8.94 12.97
CA ALA A 109 10.26 8.40 12.49
C ALA A 109 10.30 6.86 12.37
N ALA A 110 11.40 6.30 11.87
CA ALA A 110 11.59 4.85 11.79
C ALA A 110 11.55 4.19 13.18
N GLU A 111 12.19 4.80 14.19
CA GLU A 111 12.14 4.34 15.57
C GLU A 111 10.71 4.35 16.12
N ARG A 112 9.96 5.40 15.83
CA ARG A 112 8.55 5.52 16.24
C ARG A 112 7.69 4.44 15.55
N PHE A 113 7.84 4.22 14.25
CA PHE A 113 7.12 3.17 13.52
C PHE A 113 7.44 1.79 14.07
N ARG A 114 8.71 1.52 14.39
CA ARG A 114 9.14 0.26 15.03
C ARG A 114 8.48 0.07 16.39
N ALA A 115 8.49 1.10 17.24
CA ALA A 115 7.90 1.03 18.56
C ALA A 115 6.38 0.76 18.53
N GLU A 116 5.70 1.23 17.51
CA GLU A 116 4.26 0.99 17.26
C GLU A 116 3.98 -0.34 16.52
N GLY A 117 5.03 -1.08 16.12
CA GLY A 117 4.89 -2.34 15.38
C GLY A 117 4.34 -2.16 13.97
N LEU A 118 4.59 -1.01 13.33
CA LEU A 118 4.09 -0.71 11.98
C LEU A 118 5.06 -1.26 10.93
N ASP A 119 4.54 -2.08 10.03
CA ASP A 119 5.27 -2.68 8.90
C ASP A 119 4.67 -2.33 7.53
N ALA A 120 3.56 -1.59 7.50
CA ALA A 120 2.98 -0.98 6.32
C ALA A 120 3.18 0.55 6.39
N LEU A 121 4.05 1.08 5.51
CA LEU A 121 4.47 2.46 5.57
C LEU A 121 4.18 3.19 4.25
N VAL A 122 3.84 4.47 4.36
CA VAL A 122 3.66 5.39 3.24
C VAL A 122 4.69 6.51 3.34
N VAL A 123 5.34 6.82 2.23
CA VAL A 123 6.13 8.05 2.08
C VAL A 123 5.47 8.91 1.02
N THR A 124 5.19 10.17 1.38
CA THR A 124 4.58 11.17 0.49
C THR A 124 5.39 12.45 0.54
N GLY A 125 5.78 12.97 -0.63
CA GLY A 125 6.47 14.26 -0.73
C GLY A 125 5.64 15.32 -1.44
N SER A 126 5.78 16.60 -1.04
CA SER A 126 5.22 17.70 -1.81
C SER A 126 5.82 17.69 -3.21
N PHE A 127 5.00 17.76 -4.25
CA PHE A 127 5.37 17.73 -5.66
C PHE A 127 6.34 16.60 -6.05
N SER A 128 6.38 15.49 -5.31
CA SER A 128 7.26 14.34 -5.63
C SER A 128 7.05 13.71 -7.02
N PRO A 129 5.92 13.87 -7.73
CA PRO A 129 5.85 13.49 -9.14
C PRO A 129 6.66 14.37 -10.11
N VAL A 130 7.03 15.58 -9.69
CA VAL A 130 7.92 16.48 -10.47
C VAL A 130 9.38 16.07 -10.25
N ASP A 131 9.77 15.88 -8.99
CA ASP A 131 11.06 15.31 -8.61
C ASP A 131 10.89 14.35 -7.42
N PRO A 132 11.03 13.03 -7.63
CA PRO A 132 10.84 12.03 -6.59
C PRO A 132 12.07 11.84 -5.68
N SER A 133 13.15 12.60 -5.84
CA SER A 133 14.43 12.36 -5.17
C SER A 133 14.31 12.27 -3.65
N GLN A 134 13.65 13.25 -3.02
CA GLN A 134 13.49 13.28 -1.55
C GLN A 134 12.56 12.19 -1.04
N GLU A 135 11.46 11.89 -1.74
CA GLU A 135 10.56 10.79 -1.37
C GLU A 135 11.26 9.43 -1.51
N THR A 136 12.04 9.25 -2.58
CA THR A 136 12.84 8.03 -2.80
C THR A 136 13.93 7.88 -1.75
N ARG A 137 14.61 8.98 -1.38
CA ARG A 137 15.64 8.96 -0.34
C ARG A 137 15.04 8.61 1.03
N ALA A 138 13.92 9.22 1.39
CA ALA A 138 13.20 8.92 2.62
C ALA A 138 12.76 7.44 2.69
N ALA A 139 12.24 6.92 1.58
CA ALA A 139 11.86 5.50 1.48
C ALA A 139 13.07 4.57 1.62
N ALA A 140 14.22 4.92 1.06
CA ALA A 140 15.46 4.15 1.19
C ALA A 140 15.91 4.07 2.65
N ILE A 141 15.90 5.19 3.39
CA ILE A 141 16.23 5.23 4.83
C ILE A 141 15.28 4.34 5.63
N LEU A 142 13.97 4.45 5.39
CA LEU A 142 13.00 3.60 6.09
C LEU A 142 13.20 2.12 5.77
N THR A 143 13.49 1.76 4.53
CA THR A 143 13.71 0.36 4.12
C THR A 143 14.97 -0.22 4.76
N GLU A 144 16.04 0.59 4.87
CA GLU A 144 17.28 0.18 5.55
C GLU A 144 17.05 -0.08 7.04
N LEU A 145 16.35 0.85 7.71
CA LEU A 145 16.11 0.77 9.16
C LEU A 145 15.01 -0.23 9.53
N LEU A 146 14.06 -0.48 8.65
CA LEU A 146 12.89 -1.35 8.85
C LEU A 146 12.79 -2.39 7.72
N PRO A 147 13.71 -3.37 7.64
CA PRO A 147 13.82 -4.28 6.49
C PRO A 147 12.59 -5.18 6.27
N ASN A 148 11.76 -5.36 7.28
CA ASN A 148 10.53 -6.15 7.19
C ASN A 148 9.31 -5.29 6.80
N ALA A 149 9.44 -3.96 6.79
CA ALA A 149 8.35 -3.07 6.43
C ALA A 149 8.17 -2.97 4.92
N HIS A 150 6.91 -2.83 4.50
CA HIS A 150 6.56 -2.49 3.13
C HIS A 150 6.41 -0.99 2.99
N VAL A 151 7.28 -0.36 2.22
CA VAL A 151 7.26 1.09 1.99
C VAL A 151 6.62 1.42 0.65
N THR A 152 5.50 2.12 0.70
CA THR A 152 4.77 2.61 -0.47
C THR A 152 5.13 4.07 -0.75
N CYS A 153 5.70 4.35 -1.91
CA CYS A 153 5.99 5.71 -2.37
C CYS A 153 4.80 6.28 -3.15
N SER A 154 4.33 7.46 -2.76
CA SER A 154 3.12 8.06 -3.33
C SER A 154 3.29 8.48 -4.80
N HIS A 155 4.47 8.94 -5.22
CA HIS A 155 4.75 9.34 -6.62
C HIS A 155 4.55 8.22 -7.65
N ARG A 156 4.56 6.94 -7.21
CA ARG A 156 4.32 5.78 -8.07
C ARG A 156 2.83 5.48 -8.28
N LEU A 157 1.95 6.04 -7.45
CA LEU A 157 0.52 5.72 -7.44
C LEU A 157 -0.38 6.84 -7.93
N GLY A 158 0.14 8.07 -8.04
CA GLY A 158 -0.69 9.20 -8.44
C GLY A 158 0.09 10.32 -9.11
N ARG A 159 -0.64 11.39 -9.43
CA ARG A 159 -0.11 12.57 -10.12
C ARG A 159 0.14 13.71 -9.11
N LEU A 160 -0.03 14.98 -9.50
CA LEU A 160 0.40 16.15 -8.72
C LEU A 160 -0.36 16.35 -7.39
N GLY A 161 -1.63 15.97 -7.32
CA GLY A 161 -2.45 16.15 -6.12
C GLY A 161 -1.84 15.45 -4.89
N LEU A 162 -1.56 16.20 -3.82
CA LEU A 162 -0.88 15.67 -2.64
C LEU A 162 -1.77 14.71 -1.86
N LEU A 163 -2.98 15.13 -1.50
CA LEU A 163 -3.89 14.32 -0.69
C LEU A 163 -4.38 13.09 -1.45
N GLU A 164 -4.75 13.23 -2.72
CA GLU A 164 -5.20 12.13 -3.56
C GLU A 164 -4.13 11.05 -3.69
N ARG A 165 -2.87 11.46 -3.83
CA ARG A 165 -1.74 10.57 -3.96
C ARG A 165 -1.42 9.86 -2.64
N GLU A 166 -1.43 10.60 -1.54
CA GLU A 166 -1.24 10.06 -0.20
C GLU A 166 -2.37 9.10 0.17
N ASN A 167 -3.61 9.45 -0.14
CA ASN A 167 -4.77 8.59 0.09
C ASN A 167 -4.66 7.28 -0.71
N ALA A 168 -4.27 7.36 -1.98
CA ALA A 168 -4.03 6.17 -2.79
C ALA A 168 -2.91 5.30 -2.20
N ALA A 169 -1.82 5.93 -1.72
CA ALA A 169 -0.73 5.22 -1.06
C ALA A 169 -1.16 4.59 0.27
N GLY A 170 -1.96 5.31 1.06
CA GLY A 170 -2.55 4.81 2.31
C GLY A 170 -3.46 3.60 2.08
N LEU A 171 -4.34 3.66 1.07
CA LEU A 171 -5.19 2.53 0.68
C LEU A 171 -4.37 1.33 0.18
N ASN A 172 -3.29 1.58 -0.57
CA ASN A 172 -2.40 0.50 -0.99
C ASN A 172 -1.68 -0.13 0.21
N ALA A 173 -1.16 0.68 1.12
CA ALA A 173 -0.43 0.22 2.29
C ALA A 173 -1.33 -0.55 3.27
N CYS A 174 -2.56 -0.10 3.52
CA CYS A 174 -3.46 -0.79 4.44
C CYS A 174 -3.93 -2.17 3.94
N LEU A 175 -3.69 -2.52 2.68
CA LEU A 175 -4.05 -3.80 2.07
C LEU A 175 -2.85 -4.74 1.87
N VAL A 176 -1.65 -4.37 2.29
CA VAL A 176 -0.41 -5.10 1.99
C VAL A 176 -0.43 -6.54 2.50
N HIS A 177 -0.87 -6.80 3.73
CA HIS A 177 -0.92 -8.17 4.26
C HIS A 177 -1.97 -8.99 3.51
N LEU A 178 -3.17 -8.46 3.35
CA LEU A 178 -4.23 -9.12 2.58
C LEU A 178 -3.77 -9.46 1.16
N ALA A 179 -3.01 -8.56 0.51
CA ALA A 179 -2.46 -8.81 -0.81
C ALA A 179 -1.40 -9.91 -0.80
N ARG A 180 -0.48 -9.91 0.17
CA ARG A 180 0.53 -10.97 0.32
C ARG A 180 -0.09 -12.34 0.51
N ASP A 181 -1.05 -12.44 1.43
CA ASP A 181 -1.74 -13.69 1.73
C ASP A 181 -2.52 -14.19 0.52
N THR A 182 -3.23 -13.30 -0.16
CA THR A 182 -3.99 -13.62 -1.37
C THR A 182 -3.06 -14.13 -2.48
N ILE A 183 -1.93 -13.43 -2.74
CA ILE A 183 -0.97 -13.83 -3.79
C ILE A 183 -0.31 -15.17 -3.43
N ALA A 184 0.15 -15.33 -2.19
CA ALA A 184 0.79 -16.58 -1.75
C ALA A 184 -0.12 -17.78 -1.93
N ALA A 185 -1.35 -17.60 -1.63
CA ALA A 185 -2.37 -18.60 -1.71
C ALA A 185 -2.77 -18.94 -3.17
N PHE A 186 -2.84 -17.96 -4.07
CA PHE A 186 -2.98 -18.22 -5.51
C PHE A 186 -1.77 -19.00 -6.05
N ALA A 187 -0.55 -18.61 -5.66
CA ALA A 187 0.66 -19.30 -6.08
C ALA A 187 0.64 -20.78 -5.63
N ALA A 188 0.24 -21.06 -4.40
CA ALA A 188 0.10 -22.43 -3.90
C ALA A 188 -0.97 -23.23 -4.69
N ALA A 189 -2.12 -22.64 -4.95
CA ALA A 189 -3.20 -23.29 -5.71
C ALA A 189 -2.78 -23.65 -7.14
N LEU A 190 -1.93 -22.82 -7.78
CA LEU A 190 -1.39 -23.08 -9.12
C LEU A 190 -0.33 -24.18 -9.12
N THR A 191 0.49 -24.26 -8.06
CA THR A 191 1.49 -25.33 -7.93
C THR A 191 0.82 -26.70 -7.75
N ASP A 192 -0.29 -26.73 -7.00
CA ASP A 192 -1.07 -27.96 -6.77
C ASP A 192 -1.87 -28.40 -8.04
N ALA A 193 -2.06 -27.51 -9.02
CA ALA A 193 -2.83 -27.77 -10.24
C ALA A 193 -1.97 -28.21 -11.43
N ASN A 194 -0.64 -28.11 -11.36
CA ASN A 194 0.34 -28.57 -12.36
C ASN A 194 1.07 -29.82 -11.91
#